data_22df810b6a9e71d7c29670d9f0c91084
#
_entry.id   22df810b6a9e71d7c29670d9f0c91084
#
_cell.length_a   1.000
_cell.length_b   1.000
_cell.length_c   1.000
_cell.angle_alpha   90.00
_cell.angle_beta   90.00
_cell.angle_gamma   90.00
#
_symmetry.space_group_name_H-M   'P 1'
#
loop_
_entity.id
_entity.type
_entity.pdbx_description
1 polymer ?
#
loop_
_entity_poly.entity_id
_entity_poly.type
_entity_poly.pdbx_seq_one_letter_code
_entity_poly.pdbx_strand_id
1 'polypeptide(L)'
;MQLNDLSLQLKNSRELFKNLTLSLNNHEIIAVEGKNGSGKSTLIKYLLGITQNLIVKGSYELIENLKISYLPQEFVMYSGSLKDFAKKYHLSYEALLSNLKKMGFARADFTTRIEKMSMGQQKRVALAKSLTEPANLYLWDEPANYLDVFNQDQLIKLLKSVKPTMLLIEHDPYFIASVADQQIKLTN
;
A
#
# COMPACT_ATOMS: atom_id res chain seq x y z
N MET A 1 6.66 -12.26 7.16
CA MET A 1 6.41 -12.81 5.81
C MET A 1 7.73 -13.21 5.20
N GLN A 2 7.81 -14.38 4.59
CA GLN A 2 9.00 -14.84 3.88
C GLN A 2 8.63 -15.28 2.47
N LEU A 3 9.44 -14.90 1.49
CA LEU A 3 9.38 -15.39 0.12
C LEU A 3 10.69 -16.14 -0.16
N ASN A 4 10.58 -17.36 -0.70
CA ASN A 4 11.72 -18.21 -0.98
C ASN A 4 11.75 -18.56 -2.47
N ASP A 5 12.75 -18.04 -3.17
CA ASP A 5 13.00 -18.26 -4.62
C ASP A 5 11.74 -18.09 -5.49
N LEU A 6 10.90 -17.12 -5.10
CA LEU A 6 9.63 -16.89 -5.79
C LEU A 6 9.87 -16.38 -7.21
N SER A 7 9.25 -17.05 -8.17
CA SER A 7 9.24 -16.66 -9.58
C SER A 7 7.81 -16.63 -10.08
N LEU A 8 7.42 -15.56 -10.76
CA LEU A 8 6.10 -15.40 -11.34
C LEU A 8 6.18 -15.26 -12.86
N GLN A 9 5.34 -16.02 -13.55
CA GLN A 9 5.18 -15.97 -15.00
C GLN A 9 3.70 -15.96 -15.36
N LEU A 10 3.32 -15.21 -16.39
CA LEU A 10 1.98 -15.27 -16.96
C LEU A 10 1.85 -16.54 -17.84
N LYS A 11 0.71 -17.23 -17.78
CA LYS A 11 0.46 -18.48 -18.55
C LYS A 11 0.69 -18.32 -20.05
N ASN A 12 0.51 -17.12 -20.60
CA ASN A 12 0.62 -16.83 -22.04
C ASN A 12 2.02 -16.33 -22.45
N SER A 13 3.10 -16.72 -21.73
CA SER A 13 4.49 -16.62 -22.15
C SER A 13 5.40 -15.62 -21.45
N ARG A 14 4.92 -14.55 -20.81
CA ARG A 14 5.83 -13.55 -20.25
C ARG A 14 6.25 -13.91 -18.83
N GLU A 15 7.54 -14.11 -18.65
CA GLU A 15 8.17 -14.14 -17.35
C GLU A 15 8.17 -12.71 -16.76
N LEU A 16 7.76 -12.59 -15.51
CA LEU A 16 7.70 -11.31 -14.81
C LEU A 16 8.96 -11.07 -13.98
N PHE A 17 9.33 -12.01 -13.13
CA PHE A 17 10.60 -12.01 -12.38
C PHE A 17 10.93 -13.42 -11.88
N LYS A 18 12.21 -13.63 -11.52
CA LYS A 18 12.75 -14.90 -10.99
C LYS A 18 13.41 -14.74 -9.63
N ASN A 19 13.41 -15.85 -8.89
CA ASN A 19 14.24 -16.09 -7.71
C ASN A 19 14.19 -14.94 -6.67
N LEU A 20 13.00 -14.37 -6.47
CA LEU A 20 12.80 -13.36 -5.45
C LEU A 20 12.82 -14.03 -4.08
N THR A 21 13.83 -13.71 -3.29
CA THR A 21 13.92 -14.09 -1.89
C THR A 21 13.87 -12.83 -1.04
N LEU A 22 12.97 -12.84 -0.05
CA LEU A 22 12.66 -11.67 0.76
C LEU A 22 12.13 -12.09 2.12
N SER A 23 12.62 -11.46 3.18
CA SER A 23 12.07 -11.59 4.54
C SER A 23 11.61 -10.22 5.02
N LEU A 24 10.31 -10.08 5.29
CA LEU A 24 9.70 -8.87 5.85
C LEU A 24 9.38 -9.12 7.32
N ASN A 25 10.07 -8.39 8.20
CA ASN A 25 9.92 -8.46 9.65
C ASN A 25 8.83 -7.49 10.16
N ASN A 26 8.45 -7.65 11.44
CA ASN A 26 7.53 -6.71 12.06
C ASN A 26 8.14 -5.29 12.10
N HIS A 27 7.29 -4.29 11.83
CA HIS A 27 7.67 -2.88 11.82
C HIS A 27 8.74 -2.50 10.77
N GLU A 28 8.84 -3.29 9.71
CA GLU A 28 9.75 -3.07 8.59
C GLU A 28 8.96 -2.66 7.35
N ILE A 29 9.50 -1.72 6.59
CA ILE A 29 8.98 -1.28 5.29
C ILE A 29 9.96 -1.70 4.21
N ILE A 30 9.52 -2.58 3.31
CA ILE A 30 10.31 -2.98 2.14
C ILE A 30 9.70 -2.34 0.89
N ALA A 31 10.52 -1.55 0.17
CA ALA A 31 10.14 -1.00 -1.12
C ALA A 31 10.52 -1.97 -2.25
N VAL A 32 9.56 -2.20 -3.15
CA VAL A 32 9.74 -3.00 -4.36
C VAL A 32 9.78 -2.07 -5.57
N GLU A 33 10.91 -2.04 -6.22
CA GLU A 33 11.17 -1.29 -7.44
C GLU A 33 11.25 -2.18 -8.67
N GLY A 34 11.16 -1.60 -9.84
CA GLY A 34 11.33 -2.30 -11.11
C GLY A 34 10.65 -1.58 -12.27
N LYS A 35 11.02 -1.93 -13.47
CA LYS A 35 10.43 -1.36 -14.69
C LYS A 35 8.92 -1.61 -14.76
N ASN A 36 8.21 -0.80 -15.54
CA ASN A 36 6.80 -1.06 -15.81
C ASN A 36 6.62 -2.45 -16.45
N GLY A 37 5.66 -3.21 -15.92
CA GLY A 37 5.42 -4.59 -16.35
C GLY A 37 6.41 -5.63 -15.81
N SER A 38 7.28 -5.31 -14.84
CA SER A 38 8.15 -6.30 -14.17
C SER A 38 7.43 -7.21 -13.18
N GLY A 39 6.14 -7.01 -12.95
CA GLY A 39 5.35 -7.88 -12.07
C GLY A 39 5.13 -7.35 -10.64
N LYS A 40 5.45 -6.09 -10.36
CA LYS A 40 5.28 -5.49 -9.01
C LYS A 40 3.84 -5.64 -8.47
N SER A 41 2.87 -5.10 -9.20
CA SER A 41 1.45 -5.22 -8.81
C SER A 41 0.94 -6.67 -8.88
N THR A 42 1.56 -7.52 -9.73
CA THR A 42 1.26 -8.95 -9.78
C THR A 42 1.76 -9.67 -8.51
N LEU A 43 2.92 -9.27 -7.99
CA LEU A 43 3.41 -9.76 -6.69
C LEU A 43 2.43 -9.44 -5.56
N ILE A 44 1.94 -8.20 -5.47
CA ILE A 44 0.91 -7.85 -4.50
C ILE A 44 -0.37 -8.69 -4.69
N LYS A 45 -0.87 -8.80 -5.92
CA LYS A 45 -2.06 -9.63 -6.21
C LYS A 45 -1.86 -11.09 -5.83
N TYR A 46 -0.67 -11.64 -6.09
CA TYR A 46 -0.32 -13.00 -5.68
C TYR A 46 -0.35 -13.15 -4.14
N LEU A 47 0.20 -12.21 -3.38
CA LEU A 47 0.17 -12.20 -1.91
C LEU A 47 -1.26 -12.05 -1.35
N LEU A 48 -2.17 -11.45 -2.11
CA LEU A 48 -3.60 -11.37 -1.80
C LEU A 48 -4.38 -12.64 -2.17
N GLY A 49 -3.71 -13.69 -2.67
CA GLY A 49 -4.33 -14.94 -3.09
C GLY A 49 -4.93 -14.90 -4.51
N ILE A 50 -4.70 -13.84 -5.26
CA ILE A 50 -5.18 -13.71 -6.65
C ILE A 50 -4.14 -14.35 -7.58
N THR A 51 -4.36 -15.63 -7.92
CA THR A 51 -3.39 -16.44 -8.68
C THR A 51 -3.83 -16.76 -10.09
N GLN A 52 -4.93 -16.19 -10.57
CA GLN A 52 -5.46 -16.45 -11.91
C GLN A 52 -4.42 -16.10 -12.99
N ASN A 53 -4.24 -17.01 -13.95
CA ASN A 53 -3.30 -16.87 -15.07
C ASN A 53 -1.82 -16.77 -14.69
N LEU A 54 -1.43 -17.22 -13.48
CA LEU A 54 -0.05 -17.26 -13.06
C LEU A 54 0.51 -18.69 -13.06
N ILE A 55 1.77 -18.82 -13.46
CA ILE A 55 2.65 -19.94 -13.16
C ILE A 55 3.59 -19.47 -12.06
N VAL A 56 3.61 -20.19 -10.97
CA VAL A 56 4.36 -19.85 -9.76
C VAL A 56 5.40 -20.93 -9.49
N LYS A 57 6.64 -20.53 -9.21
CA LYS A 57 7.69 -21.38 -8.66
C LYS A 57 8.21 -20.75 -7.37
N GLY A 58 8.74 -21.57 -6.48
CA GLY A 58 9.10 -21.12 -5.12
C GLY A 58 7.92 -21.16 -4.17
N SER A 59 8.08 -20.56 -3.01
CA SER A 59 7.07 -20.57 -1.96
C SER A 59 6.99 -19.21 -1.24
N TYR A 60 5.88 -19.00 -0.55
CA TYR A 60 5.79 -17.93 0.44
C TYR A 60 5.18 -18.46 1.74
N GLU A 61 5.63 -17.89 2.83
CA GLU A 61 5.13 -18.19 4.16
C GLU A 61 4.55 -16.92 4.78
N LEU A 62 3.30 -16.99 5.17
CA LEU A 62 2.61 -15.95 5.93
C LEU A 62 2.33 -16.47 7.35
N ILE A 63 2.35 -15.58 8.32
CA ILE A 63 1.92 -15.92 9.67
C ILE A 63 0.42 -16.27 9.68
N GLU A 64 0.01 -17.15 10.58
CA GLU A 64 -1.40 -17.47 10.76
C GLU A 64 -2.22 -16.23 11.15
N ASN A 65 -3.47 -16.19 10.70
CA ASN A 65 -4.42 -15.08 10.94
C ASN A 65 -3.92 -13.70 10.47
N LEU A 66 -3.12 -13.67 9.41
CA LEU A 66 -2.64 -12.42 8.82
C LEU A 66 -3.81 -11.58 8.30
N LYS A 67 -3.92 -10.37 8.85
CA LYS A 67 -4.86 -9.34 8.35
C LYS A 67 -4.10 -8.40 7.44
N ILE A 68 -4.52 -8.34 6.18
CA ILE A 68 -3.87 -7.53 5.16
C ILE A 68 -4.73 -6.30 4.86
N SER A 69 -4.12 -5.12 4.89
CA SER A 69 -4.72 -3.91 4.31
C SER A 69 -4.07 -3.63 2.97
N TYR A 70 -4.87 -3.53 1.92
CA TYR A 70 -4.42 -3.29 0.57
C TYR A 70 -4.83 -1.92 0.05
N LEU A 71 -3.85 -1.17 -0.45
CA LEU A 71 -4.05 0.07 -1.19
C LEU A 71 -3.70 -0.18 -2.66
N PRO A 72 -4.68 -0.24 -3.58
CA PRO A 72 -4.40 -0.42 -5.01
C PRO A 72 -3.83 0.84 -5.64
N GLN A 73 -3.09 0.65 -6.75
CA GLN A 73 -2.65 1.75 -7.61
C GLN A 73 -3.85 2.49 -8.20
N GLU A 74 -4.86 1.73 -8.63
CA GLU A 74 -6.08 2.30 -9.22
C GLU A 74 -6.83 3.17 -8.20
N PHE A 75 -7.33 4.28 -8.70
CA PHE A 75 -8.06 5.23 -7.88
C PHE A 75 -9.43 4.65 -7.48
N VAL A 76 -9.64 4.45 -6.20
CA VAL A 76 -10.92 3.98 -5.66
C VAL A 76 -11.79 5.16 -5.32
N MET A 77 -12.92 5.30 -5.99
CA MET A 77 -13.91 6.34 -5.69
C MET A 77 -14.72 5.99 -4.44
N TYR A 78 -14.56 6.79 -3.42
CA TYR A 78 -15.37 6.74 -2.21
C TYR A 78 -16.41 7.85 -2.20
N SER A 79 -17.47 7.70 -1.39
CA SER A 79 -18.54 8.68 -1.28
C SER A 79 -19.12 8.74 0.13
N GLY A 80 -19.85 9.80 0.41
CA GLY A 80 -20.50 10.02 1.70
C GLY A 80 -19.71 10.95 2.63
N SER A 81 -20.22 11.12 3.85
CA SER A 81 -19.47 11.81 4.90
C SER A 81 -18.35 10.90 5.43
N LEU A 82 -17.29 11.49 6.03
CA LEU A 82 -16.24 10.70 6.69
C LEU A 82 -16.79 9.82 7.81
N LYS A 83 -17.89 10.22 8.47
CA LYS A 83 -18.56 9.45 9.52
C LYS A 83 -19.26 8.21 8.93
N ASP A 84 -20.01 8.37 7.83
CA ASP A 84 -20.67 7.25 7.16
C ASP A 84 -19.65 6.29 6.54
N PHE A 85 -18.57 6.85 5.99
CA PHE A 85 -17.44 6.09 5.48
C PHE A 85 -16.79 5.22 6.56
N ALA A 86 -16.48 5.79 7.73
CA ALA A 86 -15.93 5.03 8.84
C ALA A 86 -16.87 3.90 9.27
N LYS A 87 -18.19 4.18 9.36
CA LYS A 87 -19.20 3.16 9.68
C LYS A 87 -19.26 2.05 8.63
N LYS A 88 -19.26 2.42 7.34
CA LYS A 88 -19.33 1.47 6.22
C LYS A 88 -18.15 0.48 6.21
N TYR A 89 -16.95 0.96 6.54
CA TYR A 89 -15.72 0.15 6.53
C TYR A 89 -15.31 -0.35 7.92
N HIS A 90 -16.20 -0.23 8.93
CA HIS A 90 -15.96 -0.69 10.31
C HIS A 90 -14.68 -0.10 10.94
N LEU A 91 -14.38 1.17 10.64
CA LEU A 91 -13.21 1.88 11.13
C LEU A 91 -13.53 2.68 12.40
N SER A 92 -12.52 2.87 13.25
CA SER A 92 -12.61 3.90 14.29
C SER A 92 -12.65 5.29 13.64
N TYR A 93 -13.75 6.01 13.82
CA TYR A 93 -13.91 7.36 13.27
C TYR A 93 -12.84 8.32 13.81
N GLU A 94 -12.53 8.24 15.09
CA GLU A 94 -11.51 9.06 15.74
C GLU A 94 -10.11 8.79 15.17
N ALA A 95 -9.76 7.50 14.99
CA ALA A 95 -8.47 7.13 14.39
C ALA A 95 -8.37 7.59 12.92
N LEU A 96 -9.45 7.47 12.15
CA LEU A 96 -9.52 7.97 10.78
C LEU A 96 -9.26 9.48 10.73
N LEU A 97 -9.95 10.27 11.57
CA LEU A 97 -9.76 11.72 11.62
C LEU A 97 -8.34 12.09 12.08
N SER A 98 -7.79 11.36 13.05
CA SER A 98 -6.42 11.56 13.51
C SER A 98 -5.40 11.34 12.38
N ASN A 99 -5.53 10.27 11.61
CA ASN A 99 -4.67 9.98 10.46
C ASN A 99 -4.81 11.05 9.37
N LEU A 100 -6.03 11.46 9.03
CA LEU A 100 -6.28 12.54 8.07
C LEU A 100 -5.65 13.87 8.52
N LYS A 101 -5.76 14.22 9.81
CA LYS A 101 -5.13 15.42 10.37
C LYS A 101 -3.61 15.37 10.23
N LYS A 102 -3.00 14.22 10.54
CA LYS A 102 -1.54 14.02 10.39
C LYS A 102 -1.08 14.12 8.93
N MET A 103 -1.97 13.80 7.97
CA MET A 103 -1.73 13.95 6.53
C MET A 103 -2.14 15.32 5.99
N GLY A 104 -2.31 16.34 6.84
CA GLY A 104 -2.51 17.72 6.39
C GLY A 104 -3.94 18.07 5.97
N PHE A 105 -4.98 17.34 6.43
CA PHE A 105 -6.36 17.78 6.25
C PHE A 105 -6.62 19.07 7.03
N ALA A 106 -7.13 20.08 6.34
CA ALA A 106 -7.57 21.32 6.97
C ALA A 106 -8.93 21.12 7.67
N ARG A 107 -9.25 22.00 8.63
CA ARG A 107 -10.50 21.88 9.42
C ARG A 107 -11.77 21.82 8.55
N ALA A 108 -11.79 22.56 7.45
CA ALA A 108 -12.92 22.61 6.51
C ALA A 108 -13.09 21.28 5.74
N ASP A 109 -12.00 20.53 5.49
CA ASP A 109 -12.05 19.31 4.72
C ASP A 109 -12.86 18.21 5.42
N PHE A 110 -12.87 18.21 6.77
CA PHE A 110 -13.58 17.19 7.56
C PHE A 110 -15.10 17.22 7.40
N THR A 111 -15.67 18.32 6.93
CA THR A 111 -17.10 18.48 6.66
C THR A 111 -17.46 18.26 5.21
N THR A 112 -16.46 18.13 4.33
CA THR A 112 -16.64 17.93 2.90
C THR A 112 -16.99 16.46 2.62
N ARG A 113 -17.99 16.23 1.77
CA ARG A 113 -18.32 14.87 1.29
C ARG A 113 -17.19 14.35 0.41
N ILE A 114 -16.84 13.07 0.54
CA ILE A 114 -15.65 12.48 -0.09
C ILE A 114 -15.69 12.63 -1.61
N GLU A 115 -16.83 12.41 -2.24
CA GLU A 115 -16.99 12.58 -3.70
C GLU A 115 -16.80 14.01 -4.21
N LYS A 116 -16.80 15.00 -3.33
CA LYS A 116 -16.55 16.41 -3.63
C LYS A 116 -15.12 16.86 -3.34
N MET A 117 -14.30 15.98 -2.76
CA MET A 117 -12.90 16.24 -2.47
C MET A 117 -12.04 16.20 -3.74
N SER A 118 -10.91 16.90 -3.73
CA SER A 118 -9.89 16.75 -4.78
C SER A 118 -9.33 15.33 -4.82
N MET A 119 -8.71 14.92 -5.93
CA MET A 119 -8.09 13.60 -6.05
C MET A 119 -7.05 13.36 -4.95
N GLY A 120 -6.22 14.36 -4.62
CA GLY A 120 -5.25 14.26 -3.53
C GLY A 120 -5.91 14.14 -2.15
N GLN A 121 -7.04 14.79 -1.90
CA GLN A 121 -7.81 14.61 -0.66
C GLN A 121 -8.41 13.20 -0.59
N GLN A 122 -9.02 12.71 -1.68
CA GLN A 122 -9.57 11.35 -1.74
C GLN A 122 -8.47 10.28 -1.59
N LYS A 123 -7.28 10.50 -2.18
CA LYS A 123 -6.11 9.60 -1.98
C LYS A 123 -5.72 9.54 -0.49
N ARG A 124 -5.69 10.69 0.18
CA ARG A 124 -5.42 10.73 1.63
C ARG A 124 -6.51 10.03 2.45
N VAL A 125 -7.79 10.08 2.03
CA VAL A 125 -8.85 9.28 2.66
C VAL A 125 -8.59 7.77 2.49
N ALA A 126 -8.17 7.33 1.31
CA ALA A 126 -7.81 5.94 1.05
C ALA A 126 -6.61 5.47 1.91
N LEU A 127 -5.57 6.30 2.01
CA LEU A 127 -4.40 6.06 2.87
C LEU A 127 -4.78 5.99 4.36
N ALA A 128 -5.59 6.96 4.82
CA ALA A 128 -6.08 6.99 6.19
C ALA A 128 -6.94 5.77 6.52
N LYS A 129 -7.80 5.33 5.58
CA LYS A 129 -8.57 4.10 5.70
C LYS A 129 -7.63 2.93 5.94
N SER A 130 -6.66 2.72 5.06
CA SER A 130 -5.71 1.62 5.15
C SER A 130 -4.98 1.62 6.50
N LEU A 131 -4.46 2.75 6.95
CA LEU A 131 -3.76 2.86 8.26
C LEU A 131 -4.69 2.76 9.48
N THR A 132 -6.00 2.85 9.29
CA THR A 132 -7.00 2.70 10.38
C THR A 132 -7.54 1.28 10.45
N GLU A 133 -7.40 0.49 9.40
CA GLU A 133 -7.78 -0.91 9.38
C GLU A 133 -6.94 -1.72 10.38
N PRO A 134 -7.54 -2.67 11.12
CA PRO A 134 -6.79 -3.56 12.00
C PRO A 134 -5.99 -4.58 11.18
N ALA A 135 -4.86 -4.17 10.63
CA ALA A 135 -3.99 -4.98 9.78
C ALA A 135 -2.64 -5.26 10.42
N ASN A 136 -2.06 -6.43 10.07
CA ASN A 136 -0.69 -6.83 10.46
C ASN A 136 0.29 -6.62 9.29
N LEU A 137 -0.22 -6.56 8.06
CA LEU A 137 0.58 -6.37 6.85
C LEU A 137 -0.13 -5.34 5.96
N TYR A 138 0.61 -4.37 5.51
CA TYR A 138 0.15 -3.37 4.55
C TYR A 138 0.79 -3.64 3.19
N LEU A 139 -0.03 -3.74 2.15
CA LEU A 139 0.40 -3.89 0.76
C LEU A 139 -0.03 -2.65 0.00
N TRP A 140 0.90 -1.75 -0.30
CA TRP A 140 0.59 -0.49 -0.96
C TRP A 140 1.20 -0.41 -2.36
N ASP A 141 0.37 -0.06 -3.33
CA ASP A 141 0.77 0.12 -4.72
C ASP A 141 0.69 1.61 -5.10
N GLU A 142 1.84 2.26 -5.26
CA GLU A 142 2.04 3.67 -5.60
C GLU A 142 1.24 4.64 -4.72
N PRO A 143 1.50 4.67 -3.39
CA PRO A 143 0.75 5.51 -2.45
C PRO A 143 0.99 7.01 -2.66
N ALA A 144 2.15 7.43 -3.18
CA ALA A 144 2.50 8.83 -3.38
C ALA A 144 1.80 9.46 -4.60
N ASN A 145 1.21 8.65 -5.49
CA ASN A 145 0.47 9.17 -6.64
C ASN A 145 -0.66 10.11 -6.21
N TYR A 146 -0.82 11.22 -6.94
CA TYR A 146 -1.79 12.31 -6.68
C TYR A 146 -1.51 13.14 -5.42
N LEU A 147 -0.39 12.94 -4.72
CA LEU A 147 0.05 13.78 -3.61
C LEU A 147 1.06 14.81 -4.10
N ASP A 148 0.90 16.06 -3.69
CA ASP A 148 1.94 17.06 -3.82
C ASP A 148 3.07 16.81 -2.81
N VAL A 149 4.19 17.51 -2.97
CA VAL A 149 5.39 17.33 -2.14
C VAL A 149 5.10 17.51 -0.65
N PHE A 150 4.27 18.51 -0.30
CA PHE A 150 3.91 18.75 1.10
C PHE A 150 3.13 17.57 1.70
N ASN A 151 2.15 17.03 0.96
CA ASN A 151 1.35 15.89 1.40
C ASN A 151 2.16 14.59 1.43
N GLN A 152 3.14 14.43 0.52
CA GLN A 152 4.10 13.31 0.58
C GLN A 152 4.94 13.39 1.85
N ASP A 153 5.46 14.56 2.24
CA ASP A 153 6.21 14.75 3.48
C ASP A 153 5.38 14.42 4.73
N GLN A 154 4.09 14.78 4.74
CA GLN A 154 3.20 14.41 5.84
C GLN A 154 2.99 12.91 5.93
N LEU A 155 2.83 12.24 4.78
CA LEU A 155 2.72 10.77 4.72
C LEU A 155 4.01 10.09 5.20
N ILE A 156 5.18 10.57 4.79
CA ILE A 156 6.49 10.09 5.25
C ILE A 156 6.59 10.19 6.78
N LYS A 157 6.26 11.35 7.35
CA LYS A 157 6.27 11.56 8.81
C LYS A 157 5.32 10.59 9.52
N LEU A 158 4.15 10.36 8.96
CA LEU A 158 3.16 9.43 9.51
C LEU A 158 3.70 7.99 9.49
N LEU A 159 4.22 7.51 8.36
CA LEU A 159 4.79 6.17 8.24
C LEU A 159 5.96 5.96 9.21
N LYS A 160 6.86 6.92 9.34
CA LYS A 160 7.96 6.88 10.32
C LYS A 160 7.45 6.81 11.78
N SER A 161 6.30 7.41 12.08
CA SER A 161 5.73 7.37 13.43
C SER A 161 4.98 6.08 13.74
N VAL A 162 4.30 5.50 12.76
CA VAL A 162 3.50 4.27 12.90
C VAL A 162 4.35 3.02 12.77
N LYS A 163 5.39 3.06 11.93
CA LYS A 163 6.26 1.93 11.57
C LYS A 163 5.46 0.66 11.23
N PRO A 164 4.62 0.71 10.20
CA PRO A 164 3.83 -0.46 9.80
C PRO A 164 4.74 -1.55 9.24
N THR A 165 4.32 -2.81 9.34
CA THR A 165 4.91 -3.90 8.54
C THR A 165 4.35 -3.79 7.12
N MET A 166 5.17 -3.43 6.13
CA MET A 166 4.68 -3.00 4.83
C MET A 166 5.53 -3.47 3.65
N LEU A 167 4.86 -3.95 2.61
CA LEU A 167 5.44 -4.08 1.27
C LEU A 167 4.89 -2.92 0.42
N LEU A 168 5.80 -2.11 -0.10
CA LEU A 168 5.52 -0.87 -0.77
C LEU A 168 6.03 -0.92 -2.21
N ILE A 169 5.15 -0.71 -3.19
CA ILE A 169 5.56 -0.42 -4.57
C ILE A 169 5.57 1.09 -4.74
N GLU A 170 6.71 1.64 -5.11
CA GLU A 170 6.84 3.08 -5.34
C GLU A 170 7.96 3.34 -6.35
N HIS A 171 7.91 4.51 -7.00
CA HIS A 171 8.88 4.93 -8.01
C HIS A 171 9.60 6.22 -7.65
N ASP A 172 9.08 6.98 -6.70
CA ASP A 172 9.72 8.22 -6.23
C ASP A 172 10.91 7.87 -5.32
N PRO A 173 12.16 8.17 -5.76
CA PRO A 173 13.36 7.83 -5.00
C PRO A 173 13.43 8.54 -3.63
N TYR A 174 12.92 9.78 -3.56
CA TYR A 174 12.89 10.54 -2.30
C TYR A 174 11.96 9.90 -1.29
N PHE A 175 10.75 9.52 -1.74
CA PHE A 175 9.79 8.83 -0.89
C PHE A 175 10.35 7.50 -0.39
N ILE A 176 10.88 6.67 -1.30
CA ILE A 176 11.47 5.37 -0.96
C ILE A 176 12.61 5.53 0.05
N ALA A 177 13.60 6.38 -0.25
CA ALA A 177 14.75 6.62 0.63
C ALA A 177 14.33 7.17 2.01
N SER A 178 13.16 7.82 2.08
CA SER A 178 12.64 8.38 3.32
C SER A 178 11.96 7.38 4.23
N VAL A 179 11.33 6.32 3.69
CA VAL A 179 10.47 5.42 4.46
C VAL A 179 10.90 3.96 4.49
N ALA A 180 11.61 3.48 3.45
CA ALA A 180 11.95 2.07 3.33
C ALA A 180 13.19 1.71 4.15
N ASP A 181 13.10 0.61 4.89
CA ASP A 181 14.23 -0.01 5.59
C ASP A 181 15.08 -0.84 4.62
N GLN A 182 14.43 -1.44 3.60
CA GLN A 182 15.07 -2.19 2.53
C GLN A 182 14.46 -1.85 1.17
N GLN A 183 15.26 -2.01 0.12
CA GLN A 183 14.84 -1.84 -1.27
C GLN A 183 15.15 -3.10 -2.06
N ILE A 184 14.18 -3.58 -2.83
CA ILE A 184 14.30 -4.75 -3.67
C ILE A 184 13.95 -4.37 -5.10
N LYS A 185 14.80 -4.75 -6.04
CA LYS A 185 14.56 -4.50 -7.45
C LYS A 185 14.15 -5.78 -8.17
N LEU A 186 12.93 -5.78 -8.72
CA LEU A 186 12.51 -6.88 -9.61
C LEU A 186 13.24 -6.75 -10.95
N THR A 187 14.02 -7.76 -11.25
CA THR A 187 14.72 -7.91 -12.53
C THR A 187 14.08 -9.07 -13.31
N ASN A 188 13.87 -8.85 -14.59
CA ASN A 188 13.44 -9.89 -15.53
C ASN A 188 14.63 -10.77 -15.90
#